data_90afc0806fe974bd640e007aad2d48df
#
_entry.id   90afc0806fe974bd640e007aad2d48df
#
_cell.length_a   1.000
_cell.length_b   1.000
_cell.length_c   1.000
_cell.angle_alpha   90.00
_cell.angle_beta   90.00
_cell.angle_gamma   90.00
#
_symmetry.space_group_name_H-M   'P 1'
#
loop_
_entity.id
_entity.type
_entity.pdbx_description
1 polymer ?
#
loop_
_entity_poly.entity_id
_entity_poly.type
_entity_poly.pdbx_seq_one_letter_code
_entity_poly.pdbx_strand_id
1 'polypeptide(L)'
;MLEDTAGDGTARAAIGRIPMFGAHGARTRVVFGALLTVVLAGGPGVTAFGASSSASTPSSGKEQGSPSPSKAQSIAAAKSGAASAGQGLGLGSGEKLVVKDVITDADGSTHVRYDRTFDGLRVIGGDFVSHRDKSGRIKGVSWNGARQVAVASTTPKISVDSAEATGTQKAASVQKTTAVTKGELVVYSGNANPKATPKLAYDVLTEGFRADQTPSRLHTIVDADTGATLTSYDEIENATGTGNGNGIYSGAVSIGTTIGTPYSMLDAVGNYTTDLNAAITGTGTTFTDADNNWGNGANTDRVSAGVDAQYGAQKTFDYFENVLGRNGIRGTGVGARSRVHYGNGYVNAFWDGTQVTYGDGAGNDHPLVELDVAGHEMSHGVTQNTAALVDTGEAGGLNEATSDIFGTAVEFYANSSGDTPDYLIG
;
A
#
# COMPACT_ATOMS: atom_id res chain seq x y z
N MET A 1 -8.58 -60.85 27.93
CA MET A 1 -8.10 -60.51 29.27
C MET A 1 -7.09 -59.40 29.14
N LEU A 2 -7.41 -58.31 29.70
CA LEU A 2 -6.83 -57.00 29.97
C LEU A 2 -7.38 -55.87 29.10
N GLU A 3 -8.35 -55.20 29.73
CA GLU A 3 -8.79 -53.84 29.46
C GLU A 3 -7.63 -52.84 29.68
N ASP A 4 -7.56 -51.82 28.85
CA ASP A 4 -6.94 -50.60 29.28
C ASP A 4 -7.73 -49.38 28.76
N THR A 5 -8.13 -48.58 29.69
CA THR A 5 -9.00 -47.43 29.59
C THR A 5 -8.21 -46.22 29.09
N ALA A 6 -8.56 -45.65 27.94
CA ALA A 6 -8.07 -44.35 27.50
C ALA A 6 -8.91 -43.26 28.12
N GLY A 7 -8.27 -42.44 28.94
CA GLY A 7 -8.89 -41.24 29.55
C GLY A 7 -9.05 -40.13 28.57
N ASP A 8 -10.24 -39.59 28.55
CA ASP A 8 -10.61 -38.30 27.93
C ASP A 8 -9.86 -37.16 28.65
N GLY A 9 -9.05 -36.44 27.90
CA GLY A 9 -8.29 -35.25 28.34
C GLY A 9 -8.61 -34.05 27.47
N THR A 10 -9.83 -33.52 27.58
CA THR A 10 -10.17 -32.21 27.02
C THR A 10 -9.48 -31.13 27.82
N ALA A 11 -8.34 -30.63 27.32
CA ALA A 11 -7.72 -29.42 27.81
C ALA A 11 -8.42 -28.21 27.18
N ARG A 12 -9.39 -27.64 27.88
CA ARG A 12 -9.86 -26.29 27.64
C ARG A 12 -8.78 -25.32 28.10
N ALA A 13 -8.17 -24.59 27.16
CA ALA A 13 -7.36 -23.42 27.48
C ALA A 13 -8.30 -22.32 27.99
N ALA A 14 -8.32 -22.09 29.29
CA ALA A 14 -8.97 -20.96 29.90
C ALA A 14 -8.08 -19.73 29.73
N ILE A 15 -8.47 -18.79 28.89
CA ILE A 15 -7.83 -17.46 28.80
C ILE A 15 -8.22 -16.71 30.10
N GLY A 16 -7.21 -16.51 30.93
CA GLY A 16 -7.36 -15.83 32.21
C GLY A 16 -7.61 -14.34 32.05
N ARG A 17 -8.72 -13.84 32.63
CA ARG A 17 -9.00 -12.42 32.77
C ARG A 17 -7.93 -11.74 33.62
N ILE A 18 -7.26 -10.74 33.08
CA ILE A 18 -6.38 -9.83 33.83
C ILE A 18 -7.19 -8.54 34.14
N PRO A 19 -7.39 -8.14 35.40
CA PRO A 19 -8.04 -6.87 35.73
C PRO A 19 -7.08 -5.71 35.53
N MET A 20 -7.45 -4.73 34.71
CA MET A 20 -6.71 -3.47 34.60
C MET A 20 -7.09 -2.50 35.70
N PHE A 21 -6.07 -2.00 36.39
CA PHE A 21 -6.16 -0.93 37.38
C PHE A 21 -6.42 0.42 36.70
N GLY A 22 -7.51 1.10 37.08
CA GLY A 22 -7.81 2.44 36.60
C GLY A 22 -6.86 3.50 37.20
N ALA A 23 -6.34 4.36 36.33
CA ALA A 23 -5.73 5.63 36.73
C ALA A 23 -6.54 6.79 36.17
N HIS A 24 -7.14 7.59 37.05
CA HIS A 24 -7.80 8.85 36.72
C HIS A 24 -6.75 9.91 36.42
N GLY A 25 -6.71 10.44 35.20
CA GLY A 25 -5.92 11.58 34.78
C GLY A 25 -6.74 12.59 33.99
N ALA A 26 -6.71 13.83 34.43
CA ALA A 26 -7.56 14.96 34.01
C ALA A 26 -7.49 15.27 32.50
N ARG A 27 -8.64 15.51 31.92
CA ARG A 27 -8.80 15.92 30.51
C ARG A 27 -8.59 17.41 30.37
N THR A 28 -7.59 17.83 29.62
CA THR A 28 -7.48 19.21 29.10
C THR A 28 -8.04 19.20 27.67
N ARG A 29 -9.19 19.85 27.48
CA ARG A 29 -9.79 20.07 26.16
C ARG A 29 -9.12 21.26 25.50
N VAL A 30 -8.47 21.06 24.36
CA VAL A 30 -8.11 22.14 23.44
C VAL A 30 -9.18 22.23 22.37
N VAL A 31 -9.91 23.36 22.36
CA VAL A 31 -10.95 23.66 21.36
C VAL A 31 -10.28 24.43 20.23
N PHE A 32 -10.22 23.86 19.04
CA PHE A 32 -9.91 24.61 17.83
C PHE A 32 -11.23 25.13 17.23
N GLY A 33 -11.44 26.43 17.33
CA GLY A 33 -12.55 27.12 16.66
C GLY A 33 -12.23 27.37 15.19
N ALA A 34 -13.01 26.79 14.30
CA ALA A 34 -13.01 27.15 12.89
C ALA A 34 -13.89 28.37 12.69
N LEU A 35 -13.31 29.47 12.21
CA LEU A 35 -14.02 30.71 11.84
C LEU A 35 -14.48 30.59 10.38
N LEU A 36 -15.77 30.39 10.18
CA LEU A 36 -16.43 30.38 8.88
C LEU A 36 -16.86 31.82 8.53
N THR A 37 -16.21 32.46 7.56
CA THR A 37 -16.62 33.77 7.07
C THR A 37 -17.54 33.60 5.86
N VAL A 38 -18.80 33.92 6.01
CA VAL A 38 -19.79 34.01 4.94
C VAL A 38 -19.74 35.42 4.37
N VAL A 39 -19.46 35.57 3.08
CA VAL A 39 -19.59 36.80 2.34
C VAL A 39 -20.95 36.83 1.66
N LEU A 40 -21.81 37.77 2.08
CA LEU A 40 -23.06 38.11 1.40
C LEU A 40 -22.83 39.33 0.51
N ALA A 41 -23.18 39.21 -0.75
CA ALA A 41 -23.19 40.28 -1.73
C ALA A 41 -24.51 41.08 -1.66
N GLY A 42 -24.44 42.36 -1.82
CA GLY A 42 -25.58 43.27 -2.04
C GLY A 42 -25.12 44.70 -2.27
N GLY A 43 -25.29 45.20 -3.50
CA GLY A 43 -25.08 46.62 -3.89
C GLY A 43 -26.36 47.44 -3.70
N PRO A 44 -26.56 48.58 -4.42
CA PRO A 44 -25.64 49.71 -4.68
C PRO A 44 -26.18 51.07 -4.19
N GLY A 45 -25.34 52.11 -4.25
CA GLY A 45 -25.78 53.46 -4.45
C GLY A 45 -25.60 54.42 -3.27
N VAL A 46 -24.88 55.48 -3.46
CA VAL A 46 -25.19 56.91 -3.44
C VAL A 46 -23.93 57.75 -3.21
N THR A 47 -23.78 58.72 -4.10
CA THR A 47 -22.80 59.79 -4.14
C THR A 47 -22.93 60.80 -2.99
N ALA A 48 -21.81 61.39 -2.51
CA ALA A 48 -21.63 62.84 -2.39
C ALA A 48 -20.28 63.29 -1.79
N PHE A 49 -19.64 64.18 -2.51
CA PHE A 49 -18.84 65.41 -2.14
C PHE A 49 -17.81 65.34 -0.99
N GLY A 50 -16.56 65.47 -1.29
CA GLY A 50 -15.63 66.57 -1.26
C GLY A 50 -15.13 67.05 0.10
N ALA A 51 -13.81 66.85 0.35
CA ALA A 51 -12.94 67.84 0.94
C ALA A 51 -11.48 67.40 0.87
N SER A 52 -10.63 68.19 0.24
CA SER A 52 -9.19 68.06 0.16
C SER A 52 -8.54 68.30 1.52
N SER A 53 -7.72 67.34 1.98
CA SER A 53 -6.63 67.65 2.91
C SER A 53 -5.43 66.76 2.57
N SER A 54 -4.38 67.43 2.11
CA SER A 54 -3.07 66.86 1.86
C SER A 54 -2.43 66.40 3.17
N ALA A 55 -2.36 65.09 3.37
CA ALA A 55 -1.49 64.46 4.36
C ALA A 55 -0.54 63.56 3.63
N SER A 56 0.73 63.87 3.66
CA SER A 56 1.84 63.03 3.18
C SER A 56 1.89 61.73 3.98
N THR A 57 1.51 60.64 3.37
CA THR A 57 1.74 59.28 3.89
C THR A 57 3.15 58.84 3.54
N PRO A 58 3.90 58.19 4.49
CA PRO A 58 5.15 57.56 4.13
C PRO A 58 4.84 56.35 3.28
N SER A 59 5.45 56.30 2.10
CA SER A 59 5.50 55.13 1.21
C SER A 59 6.13 53.95 1.94
N SER A 60 5.31 53.08 2.49
CA SER A 60 5.77 51.72 2.81
C SER A 60 5.89 50.96 1.48
N GLY A 61 7.11 50.91 0.93
CA GLY A 61 7.44 50.04 -0.18
C GLY A 61 7.16 48.60 0.24
N LYS A 62 6.02 48.07 -0.20
CA LYS A 62 5.88 46.62 -0.28
C LYS A 62 6.93 46.15 -1.29
N GLU A 63 7.96 45.45 -0.81
CA GLU A 63 8.80 44.64 -1.69
C GLU A 63 7.86 43.74 -2.49
N GLN A 64 7.76 44.04 -3.76
CA GLN A 64 7.04 43.20 -4.74
C GLN A 64 7.92 41.96 -4.90
N GLY A 65 7.64 40.89 -4.11
CA GLY A 65 8.31 39.64 -4.24
C GLY A 65 8.28 39.18 -5.70
N SER A 66 9.42 38.82 -6.24
CA SER A 66 9.51 38.27 -7.59
C SER A 66 8.50 37.16 -7.75
N PRO A 67 7.74 37.08 -8.86
CA PRO A 67 6.76 36.04 -9.07
C PRO A 67 7.44 34.66 -8.97
N SER A 68 6.81 33.74 -8.30
CA SER A 68 7.30 32.35 -8.20
C SER A 68 7.55 31.78 -9.60
N PRO A 69 8.65 31.06 -9.83
CA PRO A 69 8.95 30.51 -11.15
C PRO A 69 7.83 29.57 -11.60
N SER A 70 7.50 29.57 -12.89
CA SER A 70 6.57 28.60 -13.46
C SER A 70 7.12 27.19 -13.34
N LYS A 71 6.26 26.17 -13.38
CA LYS A 71 6.66 24.75 -13.36
C LYS A 71 7.71 24.44 -14.45
N ALA A 72 7.54 25.00 -15.65
CA ALA A 72 8.50 24.82 -16.75
C ALA A 72 9.88 25.42 -16.43
N GLN A 73 9.92 26.60 -15.81
CA GLN A 73 11.17 27.23 -15.38
C GLN A 73 11.85 26.43 -14.27
N SER A 74 11.08 25.91 -13.30
CA SER A 74 11.61 25.05 -12.24
C SER A 74 12.19 23.74 -12.78
N ILE A 75 11.54 23.10 -13.76
CA ILE A 75 12.05 21.91 -14.44
C ILE A 75 13.34 22.24 -15.23
N ALA A 76 13.38 23.36 -15.95
CA ALA A 76 14.57 23.78 -16.70
C ALA A 76 15.76 24.03 -15.76
N ALA A 77 15.54 24.71 -14.63
CA ALA A 77 16.57 24.93 -13.62
C ALA A 77 17.05 23.61 -12.98
N ALA A 78 16.14 22.68 -12.69
CA ALA A 78 16.50 21.36 -12.18
C ALA A 78 17.32 20.53 -13.19
N LYS A 79 16.96 20.60 -14.48
CA LYS A 79 17.72 19.95 -15.56
C LYS A 79 19.15 20.49 -15.68
N SER A 80 19.33 21.80 -15.64
CA SER A 80 20.67 22.41 -15.69
C SER A 80 21.52 22.07 -14.47
N GLY A 81 20.89 21.88 -13.29
CA GLY A 81 21.56 21.50 -12.05
C GLY A 81 21.71 19.99 -11.83
N ALA A 82 21.22 19.14 -12.74
CA ALA A 82 21.17 17.68 -12.52
C ALA A 82 22.54 17.05 -12.30
N ALA A 83 23.55 17.44 -13.09
CA ALA A 83 24.91 16.91 -12.96
C ALA A 83 25.52 17.24 -11.59
N SER A 84 25.40 18.49 -11.13
CA SER A 84 25.88 18.92 -9.81
C SER A 84 25.12 18.23 -8.68
N ALA A 85 23.81 18.01 -8.86
CA ALA A 85 22.99 17.25 -7.90
C ALA A 85 23.48 15.79 -7.79
N GLY A 86 23.77 15.13 -8.90
CA GLY A 86 24.35 13.77 -8.93
C GLY A 86 25.68 13.68 -8.19
N GLN A 87 26.58 14.61 -8.43
CA GLN A 87 27.86 14.70 -7.71
C GLN A 87 27.65 14.91 -6.20
N GLY A 88 26.77 15.85 -5.81
CA GLY A 88 26.45 16.13 -4.42
C GLY A 88 25.80 14.95 -3.68
N LEU A 89 25.15 14.04 -4.41
CA LEU A 89 24.55 12.81 -3.89
C LEU A 89 25.52 11.61 -3.90
N GLY A 90 26.74 11.78 -4.45
CA GLY A 90 27.74 10.72 -4.52
C GLY A 90 27.40 9.63 -5.53
N LEU A 91 26.69 9.97 -6.62
CA LEU A 91 26.38 9.02 -7.68
C LEU A 91 27.64 8.63 -8.46
N GLY A 92 27.68 7.40 -8.95
CA GLY A 92 28.81 6.87 -9.72
C GLY A 92 29.00 7.56 -11.08
N SER A 93 30.18 7.43 -11.68
CA SER A 93 30.52 8.09 -12.95
C SER A 93 29.67 7.65 -14.14
N GLY A 94 29.16 6.43 -14.15
CA GLY A 94 28.22 5.92 -15.16
C GLY A 94 26.78 6.42 -15.00
N GLU A 95 26.46 6.97 -13.83
CA GLU A 95 25.08 7.41 -13.52
C GLU A 95 24.81 8.83 -14.03
N LYS A 96 23.62 9.03 -14.64
CA LYS A 96 23.11 10.35 -15.01
C LYS A 96 21.68 10.50 -14.52
N LEU A 97 21.34 11.73 -14.10
CA LEU A 97 20.01 12.11 -13.64
C LEU A 97 19.15 12.64 -14.78
N VAL A 98 17.92 12.16 -14.85
CA VAL A 98 16.88 12.64 -15.77
C VAL A 98 15.77 13.25 -14.94
N VAL A 99 15.58 14.58 -15.02
CA VAL A 99 14.51 15.28 -14.28
C VAL A 99 13.16 14.91 -14.86
N LYS A 100 12.27 14.37 -14.05
CA LYS A 100 10.89 14.00 -14.40
C LYS A 100 9.91 15.08 -14.02
N ASP A 101 9.98 15.57 -12.78
CA ASP A 101 9.06 16.58 -12.26
C ASP A 101 9.70 17.43 -11.17
N VAL A 102 9.10 18.62 -10.94
CA VAL A 102 9.42 19.52 -9.85
C VAL A 102 8.13 20.02 -9.21
N ILE A 103 7.99 19.81 -7.91
CA ILE A 103 6.92 20.38 -7.10
C ILE A 103 7.54 21.48 -6.24
N THR A 104 6.87 22.62 -6.15
CA THR A 104 7.28 23.75 -5.28
C THR A 104 6.20 24.00 -4.27
N ASP A 105 6.56 23.95 -3.00
CA ASP A 105 5.66 24.20 -1.89
C ASP A 105 5.45 25.72 -1.66
N ALA A 106 4.45 26.05 -0.87
CA ALA A 106 4.09 27.45 -0.60
C ALA A 106 5.21 28.23 0.13
N ASP A 107 6.09 27.54 0.87
CA ASP A 107 7.24 28.13 1.56
C ASP A 107 8.46 28.34 0.64
N GLY A 108 8.38 27.90 -0.63
CA GLY A 108 9.45 27.94 -1.61
C GLY A 108 10.41 26.73 -1.57
N SER A 109 10.17 25.73 -0.74
CA SER A 109 10.89 24.47 -0.81
C SER A 109 10.52 23.72 -2.09
N THR A 110 11.41 22.84 -2.56
CA THR A 110 11.20 22.12 -3.82
C THR A 110 11.48 20.63 -3.68
N HIS A 111 10.67 19.83 -4.36
CA HIS A 111 10.81 18.39 -4.47
C HIS A 111 11.06 18.03 -5.93
N VAL A 112 12.26 17.54 -6.22
CA VAL A 112 12.67 17.19 -7.60
C VAL A 112 12.68 15.69 -7.74
N ARG A 113 11.83 15.16 -8.62
CA ARG A 113 11.81 13.74 -9.00
C ARG A 113 12.78 13.48 -10.14
N TYR A 114 13.64 12.49 -9.94
CA TYR A 114 14.63 12.05 -10.92
C TYR A 114 14.42 10.59 -11.29
N ASP A 115 14.53 10.29 -12.58
CA ASP A 115 14.95 8.98 -13.07
C ASP A 115 16.47 8.93 -13.20
N ARG A 116 17.04 7.74 -13.36
CA ARG A 116 18.45 7.53 -13.59
C ARG A 116 18.73 6.74 -14.87
N THR A 117 19.89 7.00 -15.47
CA THR A 117 20.51 6.09 -16.44
C THR A 117 21.90 5.68 -15.93
N PHE A 118 22.35 4.49 -16.32
CA PHE A 118 23.68 3.98 -16.05
C PHE A 118 24.32 3.53 -17.37
N ASP A 119 25.41 4.15 -17.76
CA ASP A 119 26.10 3.96 -19.06
C ASP A 119 25.14 3.98 -20.27
N GLY A 120 24.13 4.84 -20.21
CA GLY A 120 23.11 5.01 -21.24
C GLY A 120 21.90 4.07 -21.09
N LEU A 121 21.95 3.02 -20.26
CA LEU A 121 20.84 2.14 -19.97
C LEU A 121 19.86 2.79 -18.98
N ARG A 122 18.57 2.59 -19.18
CA ARG A 122 17.52 3.01 -18.24
C ARG A 122 17.65 2.21 -16.95
N VAL A 123 17.46 2.88 -15.80
CA VAL A 123 17.48 2.21 -14.48
C VAL A 123 16.05 2.08 -13.99
N ILE A 124 15.57 0.83 -13.87
CA ILE A 124 14.26 0.51 -13.30
C ILE A 124 14.37 0.45 -11.78
N GLY A 125 13.42 1.09 -11.07
CA GLY A 125 13.47 1.21 -9.61
C GLY A 125 14.59 2.10 -9.10
N GLY A 126 15.23 2.86 -9.98
CA GLY A 126 16.32 3.77 -9.64
C GLY A 126 15.89 5.22 -9.40
N ASP A 127 14.62 5.52 -9.54
CA ASP A 127 14.08 6.86 -9.32
C ASP A 127 14.18 7.27 -7.85
N PHE A 128 14.19 8.58 -7.63
CA PHE A 128 14.18 9.15 -6.29
C PHE A 128 13.66 10.59 -6.29
N VAL A 129 13.30 11.08 -5.11
CA VAL A 129 12.90 12.48 -4.90
C VAL A 129 13.94 13.17 -4.01
N SER A 130 14.53 14.27 -4.48
CA SER A 130 15.35 15.13 -3.64
C SER A 130 14.51 16.26 -3.05
N HIS A 131 14.51 16.38 -1.72
CA HIS A 131 13.84 17.43 -0.98
C HIS A 131 14.81 18.57 -0.73
N ARG A 132 14.46 19.80 -1.15
CA ARG A 132 15.34 20.98 -1.09
C ARG A 132 14.67 22.12 -0.35
N ASP A 133 15.44 22.84 0.43
CA ASP A 133 14.95 24.08 1.03
C ASP A 133 14.83 25.20 -0.03
N LYS A 134 14.24 26.34 0.36
CA LYS A 134 14.06 27.52 -0.49
C LYS A 134 15.36 28.10 -1.08
N SER A 135 16.52 27.73 -0.53
CA SER A 135 17.82 28.10 -1.10
C SER A 135 18.33 27.08 -2.14
N GLY A 136 17.58 26.01 -2.40
CA GLY A 136 17.93 24.93 -3.31
C GLY A 136 18.85 23.85 -2.71
N ARG A 137 19.18 23.95 -1.41
CA ARG A 137 20.05 22.98 -0.74
C ARG A 137 19.29 21.71 -0.42
N ILE A 138 19.85 20.54 -0.76
CA ILE A 138 19.25 19.22 -0.48
C ILE A 138 19.23 19.01 1.03
N LYS A 139 18.04 18.74 1.58
CA LYS A 139 17.76 18.41 2.98
C LYS A 139 17.58 16.93 3.23
N GLY A 140 17.15 16.20 2.19
CA GLY A 140 16.90 14.77 2.26
C GLY A 140 16.63 14.18 0.88
N VAL A 141 16.64 12.85 0.80
CA VAL A 141 16.33 12.11 -0.43
C VAL A 141 15.50 10.89 -0.08
N SER A 142 14.37 10.74 -0.77
CA SER A 142 13.56 9.53 -0.74
C SER A 142 13.95 8.65 -1.92
N TRP A 143 14.61 7.53 -1.64
CA TRP A 143 15.12 6.59 -2.64
C TRP A 143 14.12 5.49 -2.92
N ASN A 144 13.90 5.20 -4.21
CA ASN A 144 13.25 3.98 -4.65
C ASN A 144 14.33 3.05 -5.23
N GLY A 145 14.74 2.02 -4.47
CA GLY A 145 15.81 1.11 -4.86
C GLY A 145 17.21 1.56 -4.43
N ALA A 146 18.26 0.97 -5.03
CA ALA A 146 19.65 1.15 -4.61
C ALA A 146 20.11 2.63 -4.69
N ARG A 147 20.83 3.07 -3.67
CA ARG A 147 21.39 4.44 -3.63
C ARG A 147 22.45 4.65 -4.71
N GLN A 148 23.30 3.65 -4.94
CA GLN A 148 24.30 3.65 -6.00
C GLN A 148 23.96 2.56 -7.01
N VAL A 149 24.05 2.89 -8.28
CA VAL A 149 23.81 1.94 -9.37
C VAL A 149 25.17 1.61 -9.98
N ALA A 150 25.53 0.34 -9.84
CA ALA A 150 26.70 -0.21 -10.47
C ALA A 150 26.46 -1.68 -10.81
N VAL A 151 26.80 -2.09 -12.02
CA VAL A 151 26.80 -3.48 -12.49
C VAL A 151 28.18 -3.85 -12.98
N ALA A 152 28.56 -5.12 -12.84
CA ALA A 152 29.88 -5.58 -13.22
C ALA A 152 30.16 -5.50 -14.74
N SER A 153 29.11 -5.57 -15.55
CA SER A 153 29.14 -5.49 -17.00
C SER A 153 27.81 -4.99 -17.53
N THR A 154 27.84 -4.26 -18.64
CA THR A 154 26.63 -3.92 -19.44
C THR A 154 26.45 -4.85 -20.64
N THR A 155 27.25 -5.92 -20.73
CA THR A 155 27.12 -6.97 -21.76
C THR A 155 26.32 -8.14 -21.17
N PRO A 156 25.14 -8.46 -21.73
CA PRO A 156 24.31 -9.57 -21.25
C PRO A 156 24.93 -10.93 -21.58
N LYS A 157 24.66 -11.97 -20.77
CA LYS A 157 25.09 -13.35 -21.04
C LYS A 157 24.01 -14.17 -21.74
N ILE A 158 22.75 -13.77 -21.64
CA ILE A 158 21.63 -14.38 -22.40
C ILE A 158 21.26 -13.48 -23.58
N SER A 159 20.65 -14.06 -24.62
CA SER A 159 20.10 -13.29 -25.73
C SER A 159 18.78 -12.61 -25.34
N VAL A 160 18.41 -11.57 -26.06
CA VAL A 160 17.12 -10.91 -25.93
C VAL A 160 15.96 -11.89 -26.19
N ASP A 161 16.10 -12.77 -27.18
CA ASP A 161 15.09 -13.78 -27.50
C ASP A 161 14.84 -14.75 -26.33
N SER A 162 15.89 -15.12 -25.60
CA SER A 162 15.78 -15.93 -24.38
C SER A 162 15.02 -15.19 -23.27
N ALA A 163 15.27 -13.89 -23.11
CA ALA A 163 14.54 -13.06 -22.14
C ALA A 163 13.06 -12.90 -22.55
N GLU A 164 12.77 -12.70 -23.83
CA GLU A 164 11.41 -12.62 -24.39
C GLU A 164 10.62 -13.91 -24.17
N ALA A 165 11.28 -15.08 -24.34
CA ALA A 165 10.66 -16.37 -24.04
C ALA A 165 10.28 -16.48 -22.55
N THR A 166 11.15 -16.04 -21.63
CA THR A 166 10.88 -15.97 -20.19
C THR A 166 9.70 -15.03 -19.90
N GLY A 167 9.67 -13.83 -20.49
CA GLY A 167 8.58 -12.88 -20.35
C GLY A 167 7.25 -13.44 -20.85
N THR A 168 7.26 -14.12 -22.01
CA THR A 168 6.09 -14.77 -22.59
C THR A 168 5.53 -15.88 -21.68
N GLN A 169 6.42 -16.70 -21.12
CA GLN A 169 6.03 -17.75 -20.17
C GLN A 169 5.40 -17.15 -18.91
N LYS A 170 5.97 -16.06 -18.39
CA LYS A 170 5.39 -15.33 -17.25
C LYS A 170 4.02 -14.75 -17.60
N ALA A 171 3.88 -14.11 -18.75
CA ALA A 171 2.64 -13.53 -19.22
C ALA A 171 1.54 -14.58 -19.37
N ALA A 172 1.83 -15.76 -19.92
CA ALA A 172 0.88 -16.85 -20.11
C ALA A 172 0.21 -17.33 -18.80
N SER A 173 0.82 -17.05 -17.65
CA SER A 173 0.24 -17.38 -16.33
C SER A 173 -0.81 -16.37 -15.86
N VAL A 174 -0.90 -15.18 -16.45
CA VAL A 174 -1.75 -14.07 -15.97
C VAL A 174 -2.59 -13.40 -17.05
N GLN A 175 -2.26 -13.61 -18.35
CA GLN A 175 -2.96 -12.99 -19.48
C GLN A 175 -2.94 -13.86 -20.72
N LYS A 176 -3.90 -13.64 -21.62
CA LYS A 176 -3.81 -14.08 -23.02
C LYS A 176 -2.98 -13.05 -23.79
N THR A 177 -1.73 -13.37 -24.08
CA THR A 177 -0.79 -12.48 -24.77
C THR A 177 -1.22 -12.28 -26.24
N THR A 178 -1.27 -11.04 -26.69
CA THR A 178 -1.54 -10.66 -28.07
C THR A 178 -0.31 -10.16 -28.80
N ALA A 179 0.65 -9.59 -28.07
CA ALA A 179 1.92 -9.13 -28.61
C ALA A 179 3.03 -9.22 -27.55
N VAL A 180 4.26 -9.41 -28.03
CA VAL A 180 5.48 -9.29 -27.22
C VAL A 180 6.32 -8.18 -27.85
N THR A 181 6.66 -7.17 -27.05
CA THR A 181 7.59 -6.13 -27.46
C THR A 181 9.01 -6.63 -27.21
N LYS A 182 9.92 -6.32 -28.11
CA LYS A 182 11.32 -6.66 -27.96
C LYS A 182 11.88 -6.21 -26.63
N GLY A 183 12.57 -7.10 -25.90
CA GLY A 183 13.16 -6.82 -24.62
C GLY A 183 14.17 -5.67 -24.67
N GLU A 184 14.02 -4.68 -23.80
CA GLU A 184 14.96 -3.56 -23.63
C GLU A 184 16.02 -3.93 -22.59
N LEU A 185 17.30 -3.74 -22.90
CA LEU A 185 18.37 -3.92 -21.92
C LEU A 185 18.38 -2.74 -20.93
N VAL A 186 18.30 -3.04 -19.64
CA VAL A 186 18.15 -2.08 -18.55
C VAL A 186 19.04 -2.46 -17.36
N VAL A 187 19.15 -1.57 -16.38
CA VAL A 187 19.64 -1.93 -15.05
C VAL A 187 18.47 -1.96 -14.07
N TYR A 188 18.27 -3.08 -13.40
CA TYR A 188 17.28 -3.21 -12.33
C TYR A 188 17.91 -2.90 -10.99
N SER A 189 17.42 -1.87 -10.32
CA SER A 189 17.97 -1.33 -9.06
C SER A 189 17.32 -1.91 -7.79
N GLY A 190 16.31 -2.78 -7.95
CA GLY A 190 15.53 -3.34 -6.82
C GLY A 190 14.55 -2.34 -6.24
N ASN A 191 13.26 -2.50 -6.52
CA ASN A 191 12.20 -1.61 -6.03
C ASN A 191 12.13 -1.61 -4.51
N ALA A 192 11.89 -0.43 -3.93
CA ALA A 192 11.69 -0.19 -2.49
C ALA A 192 12.82 -0.70 -1.58
N ASN A 193 13.99 -1.02 -2.12
CA ASN A 193 15.14 -1.48 -1.32
C ASN A 193 16.42 -0.67 -1.61
N PRO A 194 16.73 0.35 -0.78
CA PRO A 194 17.94 1.17 -0.96
C PRO A 194 19.27 0.43 -0.80
N LYS A 195 19.24 -0.82 -0.31
CA LYS A 195 20.41 -1.69 -0.15
C LYS A 195 20.47 -2.80 -1.21
N ALA A 196 19.56 -2.82 -2.17
CA ALA A 196 19.57 -3.82 -3.24
C ALA A 196 20.87 -3.73 -4.04
N THR A 197 21.32 -4.88 -4.54
CA THR A 197 22.43 -4.94 -5.50
C THR A 197 21.83 -4.80 -6.90
N PRO A 198 22.18 -3.74 -7.66
CA PRO A 198 21.71 -3.57 -9.02
C PRO A 198 22.16 -4.73 -9.93
N LYS A 199 21.32 -5.09 -10.89
CA LYS A 199 21.57 -6.15 -11.86
C LYS A 199 21.32 -5.67 -13.27
N LEU A 200 22.14 -6.16 -14.23
CA LEU A 200 21.80 -6.05 -15.64
C LEU A 200 20.61 -6.94 -15.94
N ALA A 201 19.61 -6.42 -16.64
CA ALA A 201 18.36 -7.12 -16.90
C ALA A 201 17.78 -6.75 -18.25
N TYR A 202 16.83 -7.54 -18.73
CA TYR A 202 15.94 -7.16 -19.81
C TYR A 202 14.57 -6.81 -19.24
N ASP A 203 14.00 -5.71 -19.70
CA ASP A 203 12.60 -5.36 -19.50
C ASP A 203 11.79 -5.85 -20.69
N VAL A 204 11.02 -6.90 -20.49
CA VAL A 204 10.18 -7.52 -21.51
C VAL A 204 8.73 -7.12 -21.30
N LEU A 205 8.19 -6.30 -22.20
CA LEU A 205 6.78 -5.92 -22.20
C LEU A 205 5.97 -6.93 -23.02
N THR A 206 4.92 -7.46 -22.43
CA THR A 206 3.91 -8.28 -23.09
C THR A 206 2.55 -7.62 -22.99
N GLU A 207 1.87 -7.47 -24.12
CA GLU A 207 0.52 -6.90 -24.20
C GLU A 207 -0.50 -8.02 -24.41
N GLY A 208 -1.65 -7.90 -23.77
CA GLY A 208 -2.70 -8.91 -23.84
C GLY A 208 -3.95 -8.52 -23.05
N PHE A 209 -4.71 -9.53 -22.69
CA PHE A 209 -5.93 -9.39 -21.89
C PHE A 209 -5.92 -10.42 -20.78
N ARG A 210 -6.27 -10.02 -19.57
CA ARG A 210 -6.54 -10.92 -18.45
C ARG A 210 -7.81 -11.75 -18.71
N ALA A 211 -8.08 -12.74 -17.87
CA ALA A 211 -9.25 -13.61 -18.02
C ALA A 211 -10.59 -12.85 -17.98
N ASP A 212 -10.62 -11.73 -17.27
CA ASP A 212 -11.74 -10.80 -17.15
C ASP A 212 -11.84 -9.78 -18.30
N GLN A 213 -11.05 -9.96 -19.36
CA GLN A 213 -10.92 -9.07 -20.53
C GLN A 213 -10.26 -7.71 -20.25
N THR A 214 -9.74 -7.49 -19.04
CA THR A 214 -8.95 -6.30 -18.75
C THR A 214 -7.70 -6.27 -19.62
N PRO A 215 -7.38 -5.18 -20.32
CA PRO A 215 -6.11 -5.02 -20.99
C PRO A 215 -4.95 -5.20 -20.01
N SER A 216 -3.85 -5.73 -20.47
CA SER A 216 -2.66 -5.96 -19.66
C SER A 216 -1.42 -5.56 -20.46
N ARG A 217 -0.54 -4.78 -19.85
CA ARG A 217 0.78 -4.39 -20.33
C ARG A 217 1.81 -4.84 -19.31
N LEU A 218 2.08 -6.15 -19.30
CA LEU A 218 2.90 -6.78 -18.29
C LEU A 218 4.39 -6.62 -18.62
N HIS A 219 5.10 -5.93 -17.75
CA HIS A 219 6.56 -5.91 -17.72
C HIS A 219 7.09 -7.10 -16.94
N THR A 220 8.02 -7.84 -17.54
CA THR A 220 8.78 -8.89 -16.86
C THR A 220 10.24 -8.51 -16.89
N ILE A 221 10.82 -8.28 -15.72
CA ILE A 221 12.25 -7.97 -15.58
C ILE A 221 13.02 -9.28 -15.45
N VAL A 222 13.82 -9.57 -16.45
CA VAL A 222 14.58 -10.82 -16.59
C VAL A 222 16.07 -10.55 -16.38
N ASP A 223 16.68 -11.24 -15.45
CA ASP A 223 18.13 -11.16 -15.18
C ASP A 223 18.94 -11.50 -16.45
N ALA A 224 19.73 -10.55 -16.94
CA ALA A 224 20.46 -10.68 -18.20
C ALA A 224 21.65 -11.65 -18.14
N ASP A 225 22.01 -12.12 -16.94
CA ASP A 225 23.07 -13.11 -16.73
C ASP A 225 22.50 -14.55 -16.63
N THR A 226 21.32 -14.71 -16.01
CA THR A 226 20.80 -16.03 -15.64
C THR A 226 19.51 -16.43 -16.34
N GLY A 227 18.77 -15.47 -16.91
CA GLY A 227 17.45 -15.69 -17.49
C GLY A 227 16.31 -15.80 -16.47
N ALA A 228 16.59 -15.63 -15.17
CA ALA A 228 15.59 -15.74 -14.13
C ALA A 228 14.72 -14.46 -14.09
N THR A 229 13.43 -14.61 -13.82
CA THR A 229 12.54 -13.47 -13.53
C THR A 229 12.92 -12.84 -12.20
N LEU A 230 13.27 -11.55 -12.22
CA LEU A 230 13.57 -10.74 -11.02
C LEU A 230 12.30 -10.19 -10.40
N THR A 231 11.41 -9.65 -11.22
CA THR A 231 10.09 -9.12 -10.83
C THR A 231 9.19 -8.99 -12.06
N SER A 232 7.91 -8.75 -11.83
CA SER A 232 6.97 -8.36 -12.89
C SER A 232 5.94 -7.38 -12.35
N TYR A 233 5.49 -6.45 -13.19
CA TYR A 233 4.41 -5.49 -12.87
C TYR A 233 3.61 -5.18 -14.12
N ASP A 234 2.35 -4.82 -13.96
CA ASP A 234 1.48 -4.42 -15.07
C ASP A 234 1.36 -2.89 -15.09
N GLU A 235 1.52 -2.27 -16.25
CA GLU A 235 1.30 -0.82 -16.40
C GLU A 235 -0.18 -0.44 -16.38
N ILE A 236 -1.06 -1.39 -16.68
CA ILE A 236 -2.51 -1.15 -16.61
C ILE A 236 -2.92 -1.27 -15.14
N GLU A 237 -3.01 -0.12 -14.51
CA GLU A 237 -3.66 0.01 -13.22
C GLU A 237 -5.17 -0.06 -13.43
N ASN A 238 -5.83 -1.03 -12.81
CA ASN A 238 -7.28 -1.06 -12.82
C ASN A 238 -7.80 0.17 -12.08
N ALA A 239 -8.81 0.83 -12.64
CA ALA A 239 -9.51 1.85 -11.90
C ALA A 239 -10.06 1.21 -10.62
N THR A 240 -9.71 1.76 -9.48
CA THR A 240 -10.25 1.33 -8.20
C THR A 240 -11.44 2.19 -7.81
N GLY A 241 -12.36 1.60 -7.12
CA GLY A 241 -13.58 2.24 -6.67
C GLY A 241 -14.03 1.66 -5.34
N THR A 242 -15.22 2.02 -4.95
CA THR A 242 -15.84 1.56 -3.73
C THR A 242 -17.05 0.72 -4.10
N GLY A 243 -17.14 -0.49 -3.55
CA GLY A 243 -18.31 -1.35 -3.60
C GLY A 243 -19.14 -1.28 -2.31
N ASN A 244 -20.41 -1.63 -2.41
CA ASN A 244 -21.28 -1.78 -1.26
C ASN A 244 -21.14 -3.21 -0.72
N GLY A 245 -20.52 -3.37 0.43
CA GLY A 245 -20.38 -4.64 1.12
C GLY A 245 -21.49 -4.83 2.17
N ASN A 246 -21.91 -6.07 2.37
CA ASN A 246 -22.77 -6.46 3.48
C ASN A 246 -22.15 -7.72 4.11
N GLY A 247 -21.30 -7.49 5.11
CA GLY A 247 -20.58 -8.52 5.86
C GLY A 247 -21.44 -9.18 6.91
N ILE A 248 -21.02 -10.33 7.40
CA ILE A 248 -21.68 -11.08 8.47
C ILE A 248 -21.62 -10.30 9.78
N TYR A 249 -20.44 -9.78 10.10
CA TYR A 249 -20.13 -9.07 11.35
C TYR A 249 -20.11 -7.55 11.14
N SER A 250 -19.40 -7.06 10.11
CA SER A 250 -19.31 -5.63 9.84
C SER A 250 -20.61 -4.99 9.36
N GLY A 251 -21.58 -5.79 8.89
CA GLY A 251 -22.82 -5.30 8.32
C GLY A 251 -22.62 -4.53 7.01
N ALA A 252 -23.38 -3.44 6.84
CA ALA A 252 -23.27 -2.60 5.63
C ALA A 252 -22.03 -1.70 5.71
N VAL A 253 -21.04 -1.98 4.86
CA VAL A 253 -19.75 -1.28 4.81
C VAL A 253 -19.36 -0.94 3.37
N SER A 254 -18.44 0.01 3.22
CA SER A 254 -17.78 0.28 1.94
C SER A 254 -16.47 -0.50 1.86
N ILE A 255 -16.30 -1.26 0.79
CA ILE A 255 -15.05 -1.99 0.50
C ILE A 255 -14.42 -1.48 -0.79
N GLY A 256 -13.08 -1.45 -0.84
CA GLY A 256 -12.34 -1.14 -2.06
C GLY A 256 -12.47 -2.28 -3.06
N THR A 257 -12.77 -1.92 -4.29
CA THR A 257 -12.95 -2.86 -5.39
C THR A 257 -12.23 -2.36 -6.64
N THR A 258 -11.90 -3.27 -7.53
CA THR A 258 -11.45 -2.90 -8.86
C THR A 258 -12.66 -2.66 -9.76
N ILE A 259 -12.73 -1.50 -10.40
CA ILE A 259 -13.78 -1.20 -11.39
C ILE A 259 -13.50 -1.98 -12.66
N GLY A 260 -14.44 -2.82 -13.04
CA GLY A 260 -14.35 -3.66 -14.24
C GLY A 260 -15.67 -4.36 -14.51
N THR A 261 -15.68 -5.26 -15.48
CA THR A 261 -16.85 -6.13 -15.74
C THR A 261 -16.33 -7.56 -15.87
N PRO A 262 -16.42 -8.37 -14.80
CA PRO A 262 -16.99 -8.06 -13.47
C PRO A 262 -16.08 -7.15 -12.62
N TYR A 263 -16.63 -6.58 -11.53
CA TYR A 263 -15.87 -5.99 -10.45
C TYR A 263 -15.10 -7.08 -9.69
N SER A 264 -13.97 -6.71 -9.05
CA SER A 264 -13.17 -7.65 -8.24
C SER A 264 -12.97 -7.09 -6.83
N MET A 265 -12.93 -7.97 -5.83
CA MET A 265 -12.66 -7.61 -4.44
C MET A 265 -11.15 -7.40 -4.26
N LEU A 266 -10.68 -6.23 -4.74
CA LEU A 266 -9.28 -5.79 -4.75
C LEU A 266 -9.27 -4.26 -4.65
N ASP A 267 -8.64 -3.70 -3.62
CA ASP A 267 -8.56 -2.26 -3.39
C ASP A 267 -7.32 -1.61 -4.05
N ALA A 268 -7.23 -0.28 -3.88
CA ALA A 268 -6.18 0.55 -4.49
C ALA A 268 -4.76 0.26 -3.98
N VAL A 269 -4.63 -0.23 -2.75
CA VAL A 269 -3.32 -0.56 -2.15
C VAL A 269 -2.96 -2.03 -2.34
N GLY A 270 -3.85 -2.83 -2.92
CA GLY A 270 -3.62 -4.23 -3.22
C GLY A 270 -4.03 -5.19 -2.10
N ASN A 271 -4.92 -4.78 -1.17
CA ASN A 271 -5.64 -5.77 -0.37
C ASN A 271 -6.66 -6.48 -1.24
N TYR A 272 -6.69 -7.80 -1.21
CA TYR A 272 -7.66 -8.57 -1.97
C TYR A 272 -8.05 -9.85 -1.26
N THR A 273 -9.30 -10.26 -1.46
CA THR A 273 -9.86 -11.42 -0.79
C THR A 273 -10.21 -12.52 -1.79
N THR A 274 -9.88 -13.75 -1.40
CA THR A 274 -10.08 -14.95 -2.21
C THR A 274 -10.86 -16.02 -1.45
N ASP A 275 -11.64 -16.81 -2.17
CA ASP A 275 -12.36 -17.98 -1.67
C ASP A 275 -11.53 -19.24 -1.91
N LEU A 276 -11.16 -19.93 -0.83
CA LEU A 276 -10.48 -21.23 -0.89
C LEU A 276 -11.44 -22.39 -1.17
N ASN A 277 -12.76 -22.16 -1.01
CA ASN A 277 -13.76 -23.19 -1.23
C ASN A 277 -13.46 -24.52 -0.51
N ALA A 278 -13.19 -24.42 0.78
CA ALA A 278 -12.77 -25.53 1.66
C ALA A 278 -11.42 -26.19 1.32
N ALA A 279 -10.63 -25.61 0.39
CA ALA A 279 -9.27 -26.11 0.18
C ALA A 279 -8.35 -25.69 1.34
N ILE A 280 -7.35 -26.53 1.63
CA ILE A 280 -6.33 -26.27 2.67
C ILE A 280 -5.00 -25.78 2.08
N THR A 281 -4.93 -25.62 0.78
CA THR A 281 -3.76 -25.14 0.03
C THR A 281 -4.17 -24.26 -1.14
N GLY A 282 -3.20 -23.53 -1.71
CA GLY A 282 -3.43 -22.72 -2.89
C GLY A 282 -3.77 -21.28 -2.56
N THR A 283 -4.11 -20.53 -3.60
CA THR A 283 -4.35 -19.07 -3.50
C THR A 283 -5.82 -18.72 -3.40
N GLY A 284 -6.71 -19.65 -3.66
CA GLY A 284 -8.14 -19.39 -3.82
C GLY A 284 -8.48 -18.64 -5.10
N THR A 285 -9.75 -18.34 -5.29
CA THR A 285 -10.29 -17.56 -6.41
C THR A 285 -10.73 -16.18 -5.89
N THR A 286 -10.26 -15.09 -6.50
CA THR A 286 -10.70 -13.74 -6.13
C THR A 286 -12.20 -13.61 -6.33
N PHE A 287 -12.90 -13.04 -5.37
CA PHE A 287 -14.32 -12.73 -5.50
C PHE A 287 -14.55 -11.70 -6.61
N THR A 288 -15.56 -11.97 -7.42
CA THR A 288 -15.99 -11.07 -8.50
C THR A 288 -17.50 -10.86 -8.44
N ASP A 289 -17.95 -9.67 -8.86
CA ASP A 289 -19.36 -9.30 -8.83
C ASP A 289 -19.74 -8.47 -10.06
N ALA A 290 -20.99 -8.56 -10.50
CA ALA A 290 -21.46 -7.92 -11.71
C ALA A 290 -21.92 -6.46 -11.52
N ASP A 291 -22.39 -6.10 -10.31
CA ASP A 291 -23.03 -4.81 -9.99
C ASP A 291 -22.38 -4.07 -8.83
N ASN A 292 -21.27 -4.61 -8.27
CA ASN A 292 -20.50 -4.05 -7.17
C ASN A 292 -21.28 -4.01 -5.82
N ASN A 293 -22.25 -4.91 -5.65
CA ASN A 293 -22.96 -5.12 -4.38
C ASN A 293 -22.64 -6.51 -3.83
N TRP A 294 -21.94 -6.56 -2.72
CA TRP A 294 -21.22 -7.74 -2.24
C TRP A 294 -21.82 -8.30 -0.97
N GLY A 295 -22.15 -9.58 -0.98
CA GLY A 295 -22.68 -10.27 0.18
C GLY A 295 -24.10 -9.89 0.56
N ASN A 296 -24.71 -10.69 1.43
CA ASN A 296 -26.09 -10.47 1.93
C ASN A 296 -26.17 -10.28 3.45
N GLY A 297 -25.04 -10.21 4.13
CA GLY A 297 -24.96 -10.06 5.58
C GLY A 297 -25.17 -11.34 6.37
N ALA A 298 -25.16 -12.50 5.71
CA ALA A 298 -25.37 -13.78 6.36
C ALA A 298 -24.41 -14.84 5.85
N ASN A 299 -24.13 -15.86 6.67
CA ASN A 299 -23.26 -16.98 6.31
C ASN A 299 -23.82 -17.89 5.19
N THR A 300 -25.07 -17.65 4.77
CA THR A 300 -25.65 -18.33 3.59
C THR A 300 -25.07 -17.86 2.25
N ASP A 301 -24.42 -16.70 2.25
CA ASP A 301 -23.69 -16.17 1.11
C ASP A 301 -22.19 -16.07 1.44
N ARG A 302 -21.39 -16.89 0.78
CA ARG A 302 -19.94 -16.98 0.96
C ARG A 302 -19.23 -15.63 0.77
N VAL A 303 -19.81 -14.75 -0.05
CA VAL A 303 -19.25 -13.41 -0.33
C VAL A 303 -19.30 -12.54 0.93
N SER A 304 -20.26 -12.77 1.85
CA SER A 304 -20.37 -11.99 3.08
C SER A 304 -19.14 -12.12 3.98
N ALA A 305 -18.59 -13.32 4.15
CA ALA A 305 -17.31 -13.53 4.85
C ALA A 305 -16.12 -12.86 4.09
N GLY A 306 -16.18 -12.88 2.75
CA GLY A 306 -15.22 -12.15 1.91
C GLY A 306 -15.27 -10.63 2.15
N VAL A 307 -16.46 -10.07 2.36
CA VAL A 307 -16.66 -8.64 2.70
C VAL A 307 -16.01 -8.29 4.02
N ASP A 308 -16.25 -9.09 5.08
CA ASP A 308 -15.64 -8.84 6.39
C ASP A 308 -14.11 -8.91 6.32
N ALA A 309 -13.55 -9.93 5.67
CA ALA A 309 -12.11 -10.07 5.50
C ALA A 309 -11.49 -8.92 4.67
N GLN A 310 -12.17 -8.44 3.63
CA GLN A 310 -11.72 -7.31 2.81
C GLN A 310 -11.77 -6.00 3.61
N TYR A 311 -12.85 -5.79 4.35
CA TYR A 311 -13.02 -4.62 5.21
C TYR A 311 -11.99 -4.61 6.34
N GLY A 312 -11.76 -5.76 6.99
CA GLY A 312 -10.75 -5.91 8.03
C GLY A 312 -9.34 -5.60 7.51
N ALA A 313 -8.98 -6.10 6.31
CA ALA A 313 -7.71 -5.80 5.67
C ALA A 313 -7.53 -4.29 5.40
N GLN A 314 -8.56 -3.62 4.89
CA GLN A 314 -8.53 -2.18 4.63
C GLN A 314 -8.39 -1.39 5.92
N LYS A 315 -9.21 -1.68 6.95
CA LYS A 315 -9.17 -0.96 8.22
C LYS A 315 -7.85 -1.15 8.95
N THR A 316 -7.26 -2.32 8.87
CA THR A 316 -5.92 -2.57 9.41
C THR A 316 -4.85 -1.75 8.67
N PHE A 317 -4.87 -1.75 7.33
CA PHE A 317 -3.97 -0.93 6.54
C PHE A 317 -4.11 0.56 6.88
N ASP A 318 -5.35 1.07 6.87
CA ASP A 318 -5.69 2.47 7.18
C ASP A 318 -5.25 2.87 8.60
N TYR A 319 -5.43 1.99 9.59
CA TYR A 319 -4.99 2.24 10.96
C TYR A 319 -3.47 2.42 11.05
N PHE A 320 -2.72 1.48 10.48
CA PHE A 320 -1.26 1.57 10.51
C PHE A 320 -0.73 2.79 9.74
N GLU A 321 -1.35 3.17 8.63
CA GLU A 321 -0.96 4.33 7.85
C GLU A 321 -1.36 5.65 8.53
N ASN A 322 -2.64 5.82 8.86
CA ASN A 322 -3.18 7.11 9.30
C ASN A 322 -2.93 7.41 10.77
N VAL A 323 -2.86 6.38 11.64
CA VAL A 323 -2.68 6.56 13.08
C VAL A 323 -1.20 6.43 13.47
N LEU A 324 -0.50 5.46 12.91
CA LEU A 324 0.88 5.14 13.29
C LEU A 324 1.93 5.61 12.26
N GLY A 325 1.50 6.18 11.13
CA GLY A 325 2.40 6.66 10.07
C GLY A 325 3.21 5.54 9.41
N ARG A 326 2.74 4.28 9.52
CA ARG A 326 3.37 3.11 8.92
C ARG A 326 2.64 2.74 7.63
N ASN A 327 3.37 2.71 6.53
CA ASN A 327 2.82 2.43 5.20
C ASN A 327 2.44 0.94 5.02
N GLY A 328 1.31 0.56 5.62
CA GLY A 328 0.76 -0.80 5.64
C GLY A 328 1.55 -1.80 6.50
N ILE A 329 1.10 -3.06 6.51
CA ILE A 329 1.64 -4.11 7.38
C ILE A 329 3.11 -4.44 7.11
N ARG A 330 3.57 -4.36 5.87
CA ARG A 330 4.98 -4.56 5.50
C ARG A 330 5.80 -3.27 5.46
N GLY A 331 5.18 -2.11 5.65
CA GLY A 331 5.83 -0.80 5.54
C GLY A 331 6.18 -0.41 4.09
N THR A 332 5.59 -1.06 3.10
CA THR A 332 5.87 -0.89 1.66
C THR A 332 4.77 -0.19 0.88
N GLY A 333 3.63 0.11 1.50
CA GLY A 333 2.44 0.62 0.83
C GLY A 333 1.66 -0.44 0.03
N VAL A 334 2.01 -1.71 0.17
CA VAL A 334 1.34 -2.82 -0.51
C VAL A 334 0.50 -3.60 0.48
N GLY A 335 -0.77 -3.81 0.14
CA GLY A 335 -1.72 -4.59 0.91
C GLY A 335 -1.40 -6.08 0.96
N ALA A 336 -2.29 -6.85 1.57
CA ALA A 336 -2.15 -8.29 1.73
C ALA A 336 -3.35 -9.05 1.16
N ARG A 337 -3.13 -10.33 0.88
CA ARG A 337 -4.20 -11.27 0.55
C ARG A 337 -4.88 -11.73 1.83
N SER A 338 -6.21 -11.78 1.80
CA SER A 338 -7.05 -12.54 2.72
C SER A 338 -7.62 -13.76 1.99
N ARG A 339 -7.63 -14.92 2.64
CA ARG A 339 -8.21 -16.15 2.12
C ARG A 339 -9.29 -16.61 3.09
N VAL A 340 -10.53 -16.68 2.66
CA VAL A 340 -11.65 -17.17 3.47
C VAL A 340 -12.04 -18.59 3.09
N HIS A 341 -12.86 -19.22 3.92
CA HIS A 341 -13.39 -20.58 3.71
C HIS A 341 -12.31 -21.65 3.62
N TYR A 342 -11.36 -21.59 4.55
CA TYR A 342 -10.27 -22.56 4.64
C TYR A 342 -10.72 -23.85 5.33
N GLY A 343 -10.51 -24.98 4.65
CA GLY A 343 -10.75 -26.31 5.22
C GLY A 343 -12.24 -26.59 5.44
N ASN A 344 -12.52 -27.52 6.34
CA ASN A 344 -13.87 -27.91 6.71
C ASN A 344 -13.96 -28.00 8.24
N GLY A 345 -14.78 -27.15 8.86
CA GLY A 345 -14.90 -27.07 10.31
C GLY A 345 -13.63 -26.56 10.99
N TYR A 346 -12.83 -25.73 10.31
CA TYR A 346 -11.58 -25.20 10.85
C TYR A 346 -11.86 -24.00 11.76
N VAL A 347 -11.52 -24.15 13.05
CA VAL A 347 -11.78 -23.16 14.11
C VAL A 347 -10.51 -22.40 14.43
N ASN A 348 -9.99 -21.65 13.46
CA ASN A 348 -8.87 -20.74 13.64
C ASN A 348 -8.75 -19.79 12.44
N ALA A 349 -8.00 -18.70 12.63
CA ALA A 349 -7.41 -17.87 11.59
C ALA A 349 -5.90 -17.89 11.76
N PHE A 350 -5.12 -17.50 10.74
CA PHE A 350 -3.67 -17.41 10.86
C PHE A 350 -3.01 -16.56 9.78
N TRP A 351 -1.92 -15.91 10.14
CA TRP A 351 -0.94 -15.32 9.23
C TRP A 351 0.12 -16.35 8.86
N ASP A 352 0.35 -16.61 7.57
CA ASP A 352 1.32 -17.62 7.10
C ASP A 352 2.70 -17.06 6.70
N GLY A 353 2.96 -15.79 7.04
CA GLY A 353 4.16 -15.06 6.62
C GLY A 353 3.96 -14.20 5.37
N THR A 354 2.86 -14.41 4.62
CA THR A 354 2.57 -13.70 3.36
C THR A 354 1.14 -13.24 3.23
N GLN A 355 0.19 -13.88 3.89
CA GLN A 355 -1.25 -13.67 3.76
C GLN A 355 -1.99 -14.14 5.00
N VAL A 356 -3.21 -13.66 5.19
CA VAL A 356 -4.10 -14.15 6.23
C VAL A 356 -5.01 -15.24 5.69
N THR A 357 -5.36 -16.20 6.54
CA THR A 357 -6.26 -17.31 6.20
C THR A 357 -7.27 -17.51 7.33
N TYR A 358 -8.55 -17.60 6.98
CA TYR A 358 -9.66 -17.70 7.92
C TYR A 358 -10.43 -19.00 7.68
N GLY A 359 -10.68 -19.74 8.75
CA GLY A 359 -11.61 -20.88 8.77
C GLY A 359 -13.04 -20.44 9.00
N ASP A 360 -13.98 -21.35 8.77
CA ASP A 360 -15.42 -21.10 8.91
C ASP A 360 -15.99 -21.56 10.27
N GLY A 361 -15.14 -21.87 11.24
CA GLY A 361 -15.55 -22.34 12.54
C GLY A 361 -16.07 -23.79 12.53
N ALA A 362 -16.45 -24.27 13.71
CA ALA A 362 -17.05 -25.59 13.85
C ALA A 362 -18.41 -25.62 13.14
N GLY A 363 -18.58 -26.53 12.18
CA GLY A 363 -19.83 -26.62 11.40
C GLY A 363 -19.88 -25.72 10.18
N ASN A 364 -18.85 -24.89 9.92
CA ASN A 364 -18.75 -23.95 8.80
C ASN A 364 -19.86 -22.86 8.82
N ASP A 365 -20.25 -22.42 9.97
CA ASP A 365 -21.34 -21.46 10.17
C ASP A 365 -20.91 -20.21 10.94
N HIS A 366 -19.63 -20.13 11.33
CA HIS A 366 -19.04 -18.98 12.04
C HIS A 366 -17.64 -18.69 11.47
N PRO A 367 -17.53 -18.07 10.29
CA PRO A 367 -16.25 -17.65 9.74
C PRO A 367 -15.53 -16.71 10.70
N LEU A 368 -14.24 -16.94 10.96
CA LEU A 368 -13.43 -16.17 11.91
C LEU A 368 -12.86 -14.91 11.20
N VAL A 369 -13.74 -14.04 10.72
CA VAL A 369 -13.42 -12.85 9.92
C VAL A 369 -13.83 -11.56 10.62
N GLU A 370 -14.06 -11.61 11.92
CA GLU A 370 -14.31 -10.45 12.77
C GLU A 370 -13.19 -9.42 12.59
N LEU A 371 -13.50 -8.15 12.80
CA LEU A 371 -12.60 -7.05 12.48
C LEU A 371 -11.33 -7.06 13.33
N ASP A 372 -11.46 -7.36 14.59
CA ASP A 372 -10.36 -7.51 15.54
C ASP A 372 -9.50 -8.74 15.24
N VAL A 373 -10.11 -9.87 14.83
CA VAL A 373 -9.40 -11.07 14.35
C VAL A 373 -8.59 -10.74 13.09
N ALA A 374 -9.18 -10.02 12.14
CA ALA A 374 -8.45 -9.60 10.94
C ALA A 374 -7.29 -8.65 11.29
N GLY A 375 -7.50 -7.72 12.21
CA GLY A 375 -6.46 -6.83 12.75
C GLY A 375 -5.35 -7.58 13.48
N HIS A 376 -5.69 -8.60 14.28
CA HIS A 376 -4.77 -9.49 14.99
C HIS A 376 -3.85 -10.21 14.01
N GLU A 377 -4.42 -10.93 13.05
CA GLU A 377 -3.65 -11.73 12.10
C GLU A 377 -2.72 -10.88 11.23
N MET A 378 -3.19 -9.72 10.77
CA MET A 378 -2.35 -8.80 10.01
C MET A 378 -1.25 -8.17 10.85
N SER A 379 -1.45 -8.03 12.16
CA SER A 379 -0.44 -7.53 13.08
C SER A 379 0.72 -8.49 13.30
N HIS A 380 0.51 -9.81 13.13
CA HIS A 380 1.63 -10.75 13.00
C HIS A 380 2.53 -10.38 11.82
N GLY A 381 1.94 -9.95 10.70
CA GLY A 381 2.69 -9.44 9.54
C GLY A 381 3.47 -8.15 9.87
N VAL A 382 2.93 -7.26 10.69
CA VAL A 382 3.65 -6.06 11.19
C VAL A 382 4.81 -6.48 12.09
N THR A 383 4.57 -7.36 13.06
CA THR A 383 5.58 -7.88 13.99
C THR A 383 6.71 -8.57 13.23
N GLN A 384 6.39 -9.41 12.24
CA GLN A 384 7.37 -10.09 11.38
C GLN A 384 8.27 -9.09 10.62
N ASN A 385 7.72 -7.96 10.17
CA ASN A 385 8.46 -6.95 9.40
C ASN A 385 9.05 -5.81 10.26
N THR A 386 9.00 -5.94 11.60
CA THR A 386 9.54 -4.96 12.54
C THR A 386 10.41 -5.64 13.61
N ALA A 387 9.82 -6.07 14.71
CA ALA A 387 10.51 -6.70 15.84
C ALA A 387 10.94 -8.14 15.57
N ALA A 388 10.30 -8.82 14.59
CA ALA A 388 10.54 -10.20 14.20
C ALA A 388 10.52 -11.17 15.41
N LEU A 389 9.57 -10.98 16.33
CA LEU A 389 9.38 -11.82 17.49
C LEU A 389 9.04 -13.26 17.04
N VAL A 390 9.77 -14.22 17.58
CA VAL A 390 9.53 -15.64 17.29
C VAL A 390 8.32 -16.16 18.09
N ASP A 391 7.63 -17.16 17.54
CA ASP A 391 6.38 -17.73 18.06
C ASP A 391 6.57 -18.73 19.21
N THR A 392 7.53 -18.46 20.12
CA THR A 392 7.82 -19.38 21.22
C THR A 392 8.21 -18.62 22.49
N GLY A 393 7.85 -19.17 23.67
CA GLY A 393 8.19 -18.62 24.97
C GLY A 393 7.64 -17.20 25.18
N GLU A 394 8.40 -16.34 25.87
CA GLU A 394 7.99 -14.96 26.15
C GLU A 394 7.85 -14.12 24.87
N ALA A 395 8.70 -14.36 23.86
CA ALA A 395 8.63 -13.66 22.58
C ALA A 395 7.34 -13.99 21.82
N GLY A 396 6.91 -15.25 21.87
CA GLY A 396 5.62 -15.68 21.31
C GLY A 396 4.46 -15.03 22.05
N GLY A 397 4.45 -15.07 23.39
CA GLY A 397 3.43 -14.40 24.19
C GLY A 397 3.35 -12.89 23.94
N LEU A 398 4.49 -12.22 23.69
CA LEU A 398 4.51 -10.80 23.35
C LEU A 398 4.01 -10.55 21.91
N ASN A 399 4.30 -11.47 20.98
CA ASN A 399 3.79 -11.42 19.61
C ASN A 399 2.25 -11.48 19.61
N GLU A 400 1.68 -12.48 20.32
CA GLU A 400 0.21 -12.63 20.46
C GLU A 400 -0.43 -11.40 21.14
N ALA A 401 0.08 -10.99 22.29
CA ALA A 401 -0.45 -9.84 23.01
C ALA A 401 -0.37 -8.52 22.20
N THR A 402 0.68 -8.36 21.39
CA THR A 402 0.80 -7.21 20.49
C THR A 402 -0.25 -7.27 19.38
N SER A 403 -0.52 -8.46 18.85
CA SER A 403 -1.55 -8.67 17.82
C SER A 403 -2.95 -8.41 18.39
N ASP A 404 -3.26 -8.85 19.62
CA ASP A 404 -4.51 -8.53 20.32
C ASP A 404 -4.70 -7.02 20.51
N ILE A 405 -3.65 -6.33 20.98
CA ILE A 405 -3.70 -4.87 21.17
C ILE A 405 -4.01 -4.15 19.86
N PHE A 406 -3.37 -4.55 18.77
CA PHE A 406 -3.62 -3.92 17.48
C PHE A 406 -4.95 -4.35 16.85
N GLY A 407 -5.39 -5.60 17.02
CA GLY A 407 -6.72 -6.05 16.61
C GLY A 407 -7.81 -5.19 17.22
N THR A 408 -7.83 -5.10 18.55
CA THR A 408 -8.73 -4.20 19.30
C THR A 408 -8.60 -2.74 18.84
N ALA A 409 -7.38 -2.23 18.64
CA ALA A 409 -7.17 -0.84 18.22
C ALA A 409 -7.71 -0.57 16.79
N VAL A 410 -7.64 -1.53 15.90
CA VAL A 410 -8.23 -1.46 14.54
C VAL A 410 -9.74 -1.42 14.62
N GLU A 411 -10.35 -2.23 15.47
CA GLU A 411 -11.78 -2.25 15.71
C GLU A 411 -12.28 -0.88 16.23
N PHE A 412 -11.64 -0.32 17.27
CA PHE A 412 -11.94 1.03 17.76
C PHE A 412 -11.69 2.12 16.71
N TYR A 413 -10.71 1.97 15.86
CA TYR A 413 -10.45 2.88 14.75
C TYR A 413 -11.55 2.83 13.69
N ALA A 414 -11.99 1.65 13.31
CA ALA A 414 -13.04 1.46 12.32
C ALA A 414 -14.38 1.95 12.84
N ASN A 415 -14.69 1.74 14.13
CA ASN A 415 -15.92 2.15 14.80
C ASN A 415 -17.16 1.81 13.97
N SER A 416 -17.23 0.55 13.50
CA SER A 416 -18.31 0.07 12.64
C SER A 416 -19.65 0.07 13.38
N SER A 417 -20.74 0.35 12.67
CA SER A 417 -22.08 0.26 13.25
C SER A 417 -22.59 -1.18 13.34
N GLY A 418 -22.00 -2.10 12.58
CA GLY A 418 -22.34 -3.51 12.59
C GLY A 418 -21.59 -4.29 13.66
N ASP A 419 -20.44 -3.75 14.09
CA ASP A 419 -19.54 -4.33 15.08
C ASP A 419 -19.14 -3.24 16.07
N THR A 420 -19.74 -3.28 17.28
CA THR A 420 -19.51 -2.24 18.29
C THR A 420 -18.21 -2.54 19.02
N PRO A 421 -17.21 -1.62 18.95
CA PRO A 421 -15.89 -1.88 19.52
C PRO A 421 -15.93 -2.20 21.02
N ASP A 422 -15.24 -3.27 21.39
CA ASP A 422 -15.06 -3.68 22.77
C ASP A 422 -13.62 -4.14 23.07
N TYR A 423 -13.36 -4.94 24.09
CA TYR A 423 -12.03 -5.43 24.47
C TYR A 423 -11.97 -6.97 24.48
N LEU A 424 -12.88 -7.62 23.79
CA LEU A 424 -12.85 -9.05 23.51
C LEU A 424 -12.17 -9.27 22.15
N ILE A 425 -11.68 -10.45 21.90
CA ILE A 425 -11.14 -10.84 20.59
C ILE A 425 -11.97 -12.01 20.07
N GLY A 426 -12.64 -11.84 18.93
CA GLY A 426 -13.46 -12.83 18.24
C GLY A 426 -14.85 -13.04 18.83
#